data_9369383f257152fbc3d082ab0002115b
#
_entry.id   9369383f257152fbc3d082ab0002115b
#
_cell.length_a   1.000
_cell.length_b   1.000
_cell.length_c   1.000
_cell.angle_alpha   90.00
_cell.angle_beta   90.00
_cell.angle_gamma   90.00
#
_symmetry.space_group_name_H-M   'P 1'
#
loop_
_entity.id
_entity.type
_entity.pdbx_description
1 polymer ?
#
loop_
_entity_poly.entity_id
_entity_poly.type
_entity_poly.pdbx_seq_one_letter_code
_entity_poly.pdbx_strand_id
1 'polypeptide(L)'
;MNSLTPGTLLLALGTVLGATLLQSQAQAGVVLDEATFGDFSDDRMAPTVVTLETGMNAIAGFSGQSLAPKMHDLDYVRFTVPAGHVLTRFLVQDAFVGGAFSFVGMQAGPVVTIPWDWSNVNSPLLGWAHFGSSSIGSDLLPTMAGSPGSVGFVPPLGPGTYTLWIMELDNSQVSSYRFGLDVVRIPGPSAAWLAAALARRPRRRAV
;
A
#
# COMPACT_ATOMS: atom_id res chain seq x y z
N MET A 1 -12.71 81.80 -12.95
CA MET A 1 -11.47 81.20 -13.40
C MET A 1 -11.06 80.17 -12.39
N ASN A 2 -11.43 78.92 -12.58
CA ASN A 2 -11.10 77.80 -11.70
C ASN A 2 -10.40 76.72 -12.53
N SER A 3 -9.13 76.54 -12.30
CA SER A 3 -8.29 75.54 -12.95
C SER A 3 -8.48 74.19 -12.25
N LEU A 4 -8.90 73.17 -13.00
CA LEU A 4 -8.98 71.80 -12.58
C LEU A 4 -7.64 71.11 -12.95
N THR A 5 -6.96 70.56 -11.95
CA THR A 5 -5.79 69.70 -12.10
C THR A 5 -6.21 68.24 -12.35
N PRO A 6 -5.61 67.56 -13.34
CA PRO A 6 -5.91 66.16 -13.58
C PRO A 6 -5.16 65.24 -12.59
N GLY A 7 -5.88 64.44 -11.83
CA GLY A 7 -5.33 63.41 -10.96
C GLY A 7 -4.89 62.18 -11.78
N THR A 8 -3.66 61.79 -11.62
CA THR A 8 -3.07 60.60 -12.23
C THR A 8 -3.54 59.33 -11.49
N LEU A 9 -4.29 58.47 -12.18
CA LEU A 9 -4.77 57.18 -11.65
C LEU A 9 -3.64 56.14 -11.89
N LEU A 10 -2.95 55.72 -10.82
CA LEU A 10 -2.01 54.60 -10.89
C LEU A 10 -2.77 53.27 -10.82
N LEU A 11 -2.83 52.53 -11.92
CA LEU A 11 -3.29 51.14 -11.96
C LEU A 11 -2.18 50.25 -11.44
N ALA A 12 -2.38 49.67 -10.25
CA ALA A 12 -1.53 48.62 -9.72
C ALA A 12 -1.92 47.26 -10.36
N LEU A 13 -1.08 46.77 -11.27
CA LEU A 13 -1.21 45.45 -11.85
C LEU A 13 -0.73 44.40 -10.81
N GLY A 14 -1.65 43.76 -10.12
CA GLY A 14 -1.38 42.64 -9.22
C GLY A 14 -1.17 41.35 -10.04
N THR A 15 0.07 40.90 -10.13
CA THR A 15 0.40 39.56 -10.67
C THR A 15 -0.02 38.49 -9.69
N VAL A 16 -1.13 37.82 -9.97
CA VAL A 16 -1.54 36.58 -9.26
C VAL A 16 -0.66 35.45 -9.78
N LEU A 17 0.34 35.04 -8.99
CA LEU A 17 1.08 33.81 -9.23
C LEU A 17 0.12 32.64 -8.93
N GLY A 18 -0.48 32.09 -9.96
CA GLY A 18 -1.26 30.86 -9.88
C GLY A 18 -0.32 29.70 -9.55
N ALA A 19 -0.37 29.19 -8.31
CA ALA A 19 0.23 27.92 -7.97
C ALA A 19 -0.58 26.83 -8.70
N THR A 20 -0.06 26.34 -9.82
CA THR A 20 -0.57 25.12 -10.45
C THR A 20 -0.29 23.96 -9.49
N LEU A 21 -1.31 23.52 -8.79
CA LEU A 21 -1.31 22.25 -8.11
C LEU A 21 -1.21 21.18 -9.21
N LEU A 22 -0.01 20.60 -9.35
CA LEU A 22 0.16 19.37 -10.11
C LEU A 22 -0.67 18.29 -9.40
N GLN A 23 -1.90 18.10 -9.87
CA GLN A 23 -2.68 16.94 -9.50
C GLN A 23 -1.93 15.72 -10.06
N SER A 24 -1.24 15.00 -9.18
CA SER A 24 -0.77 13.65 -9.47
C SER A 24 -2.00 12.84 -9.90
N GLN A 25 -2.09 12.55 -11.19
CA GLN A 25 -3.08 11.59 -11.66
C GLN A 25 -2.75 10.27 -10.96
N ALA A 26 -3.70 9.73 -10.23
CA ALA A 26 -3.60 8.40 -9.67
C ALA A 26 -3.47 7.45 -10.87
N GLN A 27 -2.26 6.98 -11.13
CA GLN A 27 -2.02 5.95 -12.12
C GLN A 27 -2.70 4.70 -11.61
N ALA A 28 -3.51 4.06 -12.45
CA ALA A 28 -4.09 2.76 -12.11
C ALA A 28 -2.93 1.78 -11.95
N GLY A 29 -2.75 1.27 -10.73
CA GLY A 29 -1.69 0.33 -10.41
C GLY A 29 -1.96 -1.04 -11.05
N VAL A 30 -0.97 -1.91 -10.97
CA VAL A 30 -1.04 -3.30 -11.44
C VAL A 30 -2.19 -4.02 -10.73
N VAL A 31 -2.95 -4.79 -11.50
CA VAL A 31 -3.91 -5.75 -10.98
C VAL A 31 -3.38 -7.14 -11.26
N LEU A 32 -3.06 -7.90 -10.22
CA LEU A 32 -2.77 -9.33 -10.29
C LEU A 32 -4.01 -10.07 -9.79
N ASP A 33 -4.63 -10.87 -10.67
CA ASP A 33 -5.90 -11.53 -10.41
C ASP A 33 -5.83 -12.98 -10.91
N GLU A 34 -6.00 -13.94 -10.02
CA GLU A 34 -5.94 -15.38 -10.33
C GLU A 34 -6.93 -15.78 -11.41
N ALA A 35 -8.10 -15.16 -11.44
CA ALA A 35 -9.09 -15.44 -12.48
C ALA A 35 -8.55 -15.16 -13.89
N THR A 36 -7.50 -14.32 -14.01
CA THR A 36 -6.90 -13.92 -15.28
C THR A 36 -5.53 -14.57 -15.51
N PHE A 37 -4.72 -14.67 -14.45
CA PHE A 37 -3.31 -15.08 -14.53
C PHE A 37 -3.08 -16.55 -14.15
N GLY A 38 -4.08 -17.20 -13.54
CA GLY A 38 -3.96 -18.53 -12.97
C GLY A 38 -3.60 -18.46 -11.48
N ASP A 39 -3.66 -19.61 -10.86
CA ASP A 39 -3.45 -19.83 -9.43
C ASP A 39 -2.12 -19.26 -8.93
N PHE A 40 -2.13 -18.65 -7.74
CA PHE A 40 -0.90 -18.18 -7.11
C PHE A 40 -0.14 -19.38 -6.52
N SER A 41 1.13 -19.17 -6.25
CA SER A 41 1.98 -20.27 -5.83
C SER A 41 1.67 -20.76 -4.42
N ASP A 42 1.43 -22.05 -4.26
CA ASP A 42 1.39 -22.77 -2.98
C ASP A 42 2.77 -22.97 -2.35
N ASP A 43 3.84 -22.70 -3.09
CA ASP A 43 5.20 -22.87 -2.61
C ASP A 43 5.72 -21.59 -1.97
N ARG A 44 5.83 -21.58 -0.65
CA ARG A 44 6.40 -20.47 0.12
C ARG A 44 7.83 -20.10 -0.27
N MET A 45 8.58 -21.03 -0.90
CA MET A 45 9.95 -20.81 -1.35
C MET A 45 10.04 -20.31 -2.78
N ALA A 46 8.94 -20.39 -3.54
CA ALA A 46 8.82 -19.92 -4.91
C ALA A 46 7.52 -19.10 -5.11
N PRO A 47 7.30 -18.00 -4.34
CA PRO A 47 6.06 -17.23 -4.39
C PRO A 47 5.83 -16.58 -5.74
N THR A 48 4.57 -16.39 -6.11
CA THR A 48 4.17 -15.59 -7.27
C THR A 48 4.70 -14.17 -7.11
N VAL A 49 5.28 -13.60 -8.16
CA VAL A 49 5.93 -12.28 -8.12
C VAL A 49 5.05 -11.23 -8.76
N VAL A 50 4.83 -10.13 -8.03
CA VAL A 50 4.17 -8.94 -8.55
C VAL A 50 5.10 -7.73 -8.45
N THR A 51 5.09 -6.89 -9.49
CA THR A 51 5.78 -5.59 -9.46
C THR A 51 4.76 -4.51 -9.18
N LEU A 52 4.94 -3.80 -8.06
CA LEU A 52 4.05 -2.69 -7.69
C LEU A 52 4.47 -1.42 -8.41
N GLU A 53 3.47 -0.64 -8.83
CA GLU A 53 3.63 0.70 -9.37
C GLU A 53 3.21 1.75 -8.34
N THR A 54 3.55 3.02 -8.60
CA THR A 54 3.06 4.13 -7.77
C THR A 54 1.54 4.25 -7.90
N GLY A 55 0.86 4.36 -6.77
CA GLY A 55 -0.60 4.39 -6.67
C GLY A 55 -1.17 3.11 -6.09
N MET A 56 -2.47 2.90 -6.28
CA MET A 56 -3.19 1.74 -5.77
C MET A 56 -3.02 0.54 -6.69
N ASN A 57 -2.32 -0.48 -6.22
CA ASN A 57 -2.20 -1.79 -6.88
C ASN A 57 -3.21 -2.76 -6.27
N ALA A 58 -3.67 -3.74 -7.03
CA ALA A 58 -4.58 -4.76 -6.53
C ALA A 58 -4.00 -6.16 -6.70
N ILE A 59 -4.21 -7.00 -5.68
CA ILE A 59 -3.97 -8.45 -5.70
C ILE A 59 -5.30 -9.09 -5.34
N ALA A 60 -5.81 -9.96 -6.22
CA ALA A 60 -7.07 -10.67 -6.02
C ALA A 60 -6.88 -12.16 -6.27
N GLY A 61 -7.47 -12.98 -5.42
CA GLY A 61 -7.35 -14.43 -5.52
C GLY A 61 -8.39 -15.17 -4.69
N PHE A 62 -8.17 -16.47 -4.64
CA PHE A 62 -8.95 -17.41 -3.87
C PHE A 62 -7.99 -18.21 -3.00
N SER A 63 -8.41 -18.58 -1.81
CA SER A 63 -7.67 -19.50 -0.95
C SER A 63 -8.65 -20.44 -0.25
N GLY A 64 -8.18 -21.62 0.17
CA GLY A 64 -9.04 -22.56 0.84
C GLY A 64 -8.75 -24.02 0.55
N GLN A 65 -9.74 -24.87 0.66
CA GLN A 65 -9.57 -26.27 0.34
C GLN A 65 -9.88 -26.50 -1.14
N SER A 66 -8.88 -26.91 -1.91
CA SER A 66 -9.07 -27.47 -3.25
C SER A 66 -9.97 -28.69 -3.18
N LEU A 67 -10.85 -28.89 -4.18
CA LEU A 67 -11.68 -30.08 -4.33
C LEU A 67 -10.85 -31.37 -4.58
N ALA A 68 -9.56 -31.27 -4.77
CA ALA A 68 -8.64 -32.39 -4.84
C ALA A 68 -8.26 -32.87 -3.42
N PRO A 69 -8.00 -34.17 -3.23
CA PRO A 69 -7.76 -34.69 -1.90
C PRO A 69 -6.50 -34.03 -1.27
N LYS A 70 -6.71 -33.18 -0.29
CA LYS A 70 -5.75 -32.69 0.71
C LYS A 70 -4.71 -31.65 0.28
N MET A 71 -4.95 -30.82 -0.66
CA MET A 71 -4.06 -29.67 -0.88
C MET A 71 -4.75 -28.41 -0.36
N HIS A 72 -4.13 -27.77 0.60
CA HIS A 72 -4.50 -26.41 0.97
C HIS A 72 -4.10 -25.50 -0.16
N ASP A 73 -5.03 -24.75 -0.65
CA ASP A 73 -4.81 -23.66 -1.57
C ASP A 73 -4.28 -22.47 -0.76
N LEU A 74 -2.96 -22.28 -0.83
CA LEU A 74 -2.22 -21.28 -0.07
C LEU A 74 -1.59 -20.31 -1.05
N ASP A 75 -1.82 -19.03 -0.87
CA ASP A 75 -1.27 -18.03 -1.75
C ASP A 75 -0.02 -17.39 -1.16
N TYR A 76 1.10 -17.58 -1.84
CA TYR A 76 2.33 -16.86 -1.55
C TYR A 76 2.61 -15.84 -2.64
N VAL A 77 2.55 -14.54 -2.29
CA VAL A 77 2.75 -13.44 -3.25
C VAL A 77 3.87 -12.54 -2.78
N ARG A 78 4.91 -12.43 -3.60
CA ARG A 78 6.06 -11.56 -3.35
C ARG A 78 5.93 -10.26 -4.10
N PHE A 79 6.13 -9.15 -3.40
CA PHE A 79 6.18 -7.81 -4.00
C PHE A 79 7.40 -7.02 -3.52
N THR A 80 7.71 -5.95 -4.25
CA THR A 80 8.78 -5.02 -3.87
C THR A 80 8.23 -3.61 -3.80
N VAL A 81 8.47 -2.94 -2.67
CA VAL A 81 8.28 -1.48 -2.54
C VAL A 81 9.56 -0.83 -3.07
N PRO A 82 9.50 -0.03 -4.16
CA PRO A 82 10.69 0.52 -4.78
C PRO A 82 11.45 1.52 -3.90
N ALA A 83 12.73 1.73 -4.15
CA ALA A 83 13.50 2.78 -3.50
C ALA A 83 12.83 4.15 -3.70
N GLY A 84 12.79 4.97 -2.66
CA GLY A 84 12.11 6.27 -2.67
C GLY A 84 10.59 6.20 -2.61
N HIS A 85 10.02 5.03 -2.30
CA HIS A 85 8.58 4.83 -2.10
C HIS A 85 8.31 4.16 -0.76
N VAL A 86 7.05 4.24 -0.34
CA VAL A 86 6.52 3.53 0.83
C VAL A 86 5.16 2.94 0.49
N LEU A 87 4.82 1.83 1.11
CA LEU A 87 3.47 1.30 1.13
C LEU A 87 2.73 1.96 2.28
N THR A 88 1.77 2.81 1.96
CA THR A 88 1.03 3.62 2.94
C THR A 88 -0.21 2.92 3.47
N ARG A 89 -0.82 2.03 2.66
CA ARG A 89 -2.02 1.28 3.03
C ARG A 89 -2.00 -0.12 2.44
N PHE A 90 -2.55 -1.06 3.19
CA PHE A 90 -2.88 -2.40 2.75
C PHE A 90 -4.37 -2.63 3.02
N LEU A 91 -5.20 -2.32 2.03
CA LEU A 91 -6.65 -2.30 2.16
C LEU A 91 -7.27 -3.65 1.84
N VAL A 92 -8.29 -4.04 2.57
CA VAL A 92 -9.24 -5.06 2.12
C VAL A 92 -10.25 -4.37 1.21
N GLN A 93 -10.13 -4.57 -0.10
CA GLN A 93 -11.04 -3.97 -1.08
C GLN A 93 -12.31 -4.80 -1.27
N ASP A 94 -12.15 -6.14 -1.21
CA ASP A 94 -13.23 -7.11 -1.25
C ASP A 94 -12.80 -8.38 -0.53
N ALA A 95 -13.75 -9.08 0.10
CA ALA A 95 -13.52 -10.36 0.72
C ALA A 95 -14.84 -11.12 0.89
N PHE A 96 -14.84 -12.37 0.48
CA PHE A 96 -15.83 -13.36 0.84
C PHE A 96 -15.12 -14.51 1.57
N VAL A 97 -15.52 -14.77 2.80
CA VAL A 97 -14.94 -15.84 3.62
C VAL A 97 -16.01 -16.89 3.84
N GLY A 98 -15.79 -18.07 3.27
CA GLY A 98 -16.71 -19.21 3.39
C GLY A 98 -16.69 -19.84 4.78
N GLY A 99 -15.59 -19.67 5.53
CA GLY A 99 -15.39 -20.16 6.88
C GLY A 99 -15.44 -19.07 7.95
N ALA A 100 -14.68 -19.27 9.04
CA ALA A 100 -14.66 -18.33 10.16
C ALA A 100 -13.81 -17.08 9.86
N PHE A 101 -12.55 -17.26 9.42
CA PHE A 101 -11.60 -16.18 9.16
C PHE A 101 -10.54 -16.62 8.18
N SER A 102 -10.27 -15.80 7.18
CA SER A 102 -9.06 -15.90 6.41
C SER A 102 -7.90 -15.20 7.13
N PHE A 103 -6.68 -15.59 6.80
CA PHE A 103 -5.45 -15.09 7.38
C PHE A 103 -4.57 -14.49 6.30
N VAL A 104 -3.93 -13.37 6.61
CA VAL A 104 -2.83 -12.82 5.82
C VAL A 104 -1.65 -12.50 6.72
N GLY A 105 -0.50 -13.08 6.42
CA GLY A 105 0.78 -12.79 7.04
C GLY A 105 1.73 -12.11 6.06
N MET A 106 2.67 -11.32 6.57
CA MET A 106 3.70 -10.66 5.77
C MET A 106 5.08 -10.88 6.38
N GLN A 107 6.03 -11.32 5.57
CA GLN A 107 7.43 -11.47 5.96
C GLN A 107 8.33 -10.58 5.11
N ALA A 108 9.37 -10.00 5.72
CA ALA A 108 10.43 -9.34 4.97
C ALA A 108 11.29 -10.38 4.24
N GLY A 109 11.60 -10.08 2.99
CA GLY A 109 12.39 -10.98 2.15
C GLY A 109 11.60 -11.65 1.04
N PRO A 110 12.30 -12.47 0.24
CA PRO A 110 11.73 -13.02 -0.99
C PRO A 110 10.86 -14.27 -0.79
N VAL A 111 10.79 -14.82 0.41
CA VAL A 111 10.09 -16.07 0.73
C VAL A 111 9.49 -16.01 2.13
N VAL A 112 8.53 -16.88 2.43
CA VAL A 112 8.04 -17.15 3.78
C VAL A 112 8.77 -18.36 4.34
N THR A 113 9.49 -18.16 5.43
CA THR A 113 10.33 -19.22 6.02
C THR A 113 9.59 -20.15 6.97
N ILE A 114 8.40 -19.74 7.43
CA ILE A 114 7.56 -20.54 8.32
C ILE A 114 6.78 -21.57 7.49
N PRO A 115 6.76 -22.84 7.90
CA PRO A 115 5.82 -23.81 7.35
C PRO A 115 4.38 -23.43 7.67
N TRP A 116 3.46 -23.77 6.77
CA TRP A 116 2.04 -23.43 6.91
C TRP A 116 1.36 -24.04 8.15
N ASP A 117 1.91 -25.15 8.67
CA ASP A 117 1.41 -25.90 9.82
C ASP A 117 1.86 -25.32 11.18
N TRP A 118 2.50 -24.13 11.17
CA TRP A 118 2.99 -23.45 12.37
C TRP A 118 3.94 -24.29 13.25
N SER A 119 4.60 -25.28 12.68
CA SER A 119 5.51 -26.14 13.41
C SER A 119 6.74 -25.43 14.02
N ASN A 120 6.88 -24.13 13.77
CA ASN A 120 7.95 -23.31 14.31
C ASN A 120 7.40 -22.11 15.10
N VAL A 121 7.71 -22.04 16.40
CA VAL A 121 7.18 -21.05 17.35
C VAL A 121 7.79 -19.65 17.24
N ASN A 122 8.90 -19.47 16.53
CA ASN A 122 9.53 -18.16 16.32
C ASN A 122 9.11 -17.59 14.97
N SER A 123 8.04 -16.81 14.97
CA SER A 123 7.52 -16.21 13.75
C SER A 123 8.41 -15.07 13.26
N PRO A 124 9.07 -15.19 12.09
CA PRO A 124 9.75 -14.08 11.43
C PRO A 124 8.80 -13.16 10.65
N LEU A 125 7.47 -13.36 10.77
CA LEU A 125 6.51 -12.46 10.16
C LEU A 125 6.68 -11.06 10.72
N LEU A 126 6.69 -10.07 9.86
CA LEU A 126 6.58 -8.66 10.25
C LEU A 126 5.24 -8.39 10.92
N GLY A 127 4.19 -9.06 10.45
CA GLY A 127 2.87 -8.95 10.99
C GLY A 127 1.88 -9.87 10.31
N TRP A 128 0.69 -9.96 10.90
CA TRP A 128 -0.42 -10.73 10.36
C TRP A 128 -1.75 -10.12 10.77
N ALA A 129 -2.80 -10.45 10.04
CA ALA A 129 -4.17 -10.07 10.35
C ALA A 129 -5.15 -11.15 9.88
N HIS A 130 -6.29 -11.23 10.55
CA HIS A 130 -7.47 -11.90 10.02
C HIS A 130 -8.27 -10.89 9.18
N PHE A 131 -8.91 -11.38 8.13
CA PHE A 131 -9.79 -10.57 7.31
C PHE A 131 -11.05 -11.34 6.93
N GLY A 132 -12.06 -10.61 6.48
CA GLY A 132 -13.34 -11.14 6.02
C GLY A 132 -14.24 -10.01 5.55
N SER A 133 -15.51 -10.29 5.28
CA SER A 133 -16.46 -9.29 4.76
C SER A 133 -16.60 -8.07 5.67
N SER A 134 -16.45 -8.24 6.99
CA SER A 134 -16.46 -7.13 7.96
C SER A 134 -15.21 -6.24 7.91
N SER A 135 -14.16 -6.70 7.25
CA SER A 135 -12.88 -5.95 7.08
C SER A 135 -12.84 -5.13 5.80
N ILE A 136 -13.85 -5.21 4.95
CA ILE A 136 -13.88 -4.44 3.68
C ILE A 136 -13.78 -2.94 3.99
N GLY A 137 -12.86 -2.26 3.31
CA GLY A 137 -12.51 -0.86 3.52
C GLY A 137 -11.46 -0.62 4.62
N SER A 138 -11.09 -1.63 5.41
CA SER A 138 -10.09 -1.49 6.48
C SER A 138 -8.66 -1.53 5.94
N ASP A 139 -7.77 -0.75 6.56
CA ASP A 139 -6.33 -0.81 6.35
C ASP A 139 -5.72 -1.83 7.34
N LEU A 140 -5.07 -2.85 6.82
CA LEU A 140 -4.47 -3.91 7.62
C LEU A 140 -3.06 -3.56 8.12
N LEU A 141 -2.35 -2.55 7.57
CA LEU A 141 -0.98 -2.24 8.00
C LEU A 141 -0.87 -1.96 9.50
N PRO A 142 -1.75 -1.13 10.12
CA PRO A 142 -1.67 -0.89 11.57
C PRO A 142 -1.92 -2.16 12.40
N THR A 143 -2.86 -3.00 11.96
CA THR A 143 -3.17 -4.27 12.63
C THR A 143 -1.98 -5.24 12.56
N MET A 144 -1.39 -5.39 11.38
CA MET A 144 -0.23 -6.25 11.16
C MET A 144 0.98 -5.78 11.95
N ALA A 145 1.23 -4.46 12.00
CA ALA A 145 2.37 -3.88 12.70
C ALA A 145 2.40 -4.19 14.18
N GLY A 146 1.24 -4.37 14.82
CA GLY A 146 1.07 -4.69 16.23
C GLY A 146 0.62 -6.11 16.54
N SER A 147 0.64 -7.02 15.56
CA SER A 147 0.11 -8.37 15.76
C SER A 147 0.96 -9.19 16.75
N PRO A 148 0.33 -9.96 17.65
CA PRO A 148 1.05 -10.73 18.66
C PRO A 148 2.00 -11.77 18.05
N GLY A 149 3.18 -11.94 18.64
CA GLY A 149 4.16 -12.94 18.20
C GLY A 149 4.88 -12.62 16.89
N SER A 150 4.67 -11.44 16.31
CA SER A 150 5.37 -10.94 15.13
C SER A 150 6.59 -10.09 15.50
N VAL A 151 7.48 -9.86 14.53
CA VAL A 151 8.62 -8.94 14.67
C VAL A 151 8.15 -7.50 14.83
N GLY A 152 7.04 -7.16 14.17
CA GLY A 152 6.52 -5.80 14.13
C GLY A 152 7.23 -4.90 13.12
N PHE A 153 6.60 -3.78 12.81
CA PHE A 153 7.18 -2.70 12.00
C PHE A 153 6.44 -1.39 12.33
N VAL A 154 6.94 -0.28 11.81
CA VAL A 154 6.26 1.02 11.94
C VAL A 154 5.72 1.44 10.57
N PRO A 155 4.39 1.56 10.39
CA PRO A 155 3.83 2.09 9.15
C PRO A 155 4.25 3.55 8.89
N PRO A 156 4.42 3.98 7.62
CA PRO A 156 4.27 3.18 6.40
C PRO A 156 5.41 2.18 6.20
N LEU A 157 5.14 1.10 5.44
CA LEU A 157 6.16 0.09 5.16
C LEU A 157 7.18 0.64 4.14
N GLY A 158 8.46 0.61 4.51
CA GLY A 158 9.56 1.18 3.74
C GLY A 158 9.91 0.42 2.45
N PRO A 159 10.91 0.91 1.71
CA PRO A 159 11.44 0.20 0.54
C PRO A 159 11.98 -1.18 0.94
N GLY A 160 11.70 -2.19 0.12
CA GLY A 160 12.13 -3.55 0.40
C GLY A 160 11.33 -4.60 -0.35
N THR A 161 11.75 -5.84 -0.24
CA THR A 161 11.01 -7.00 -0.75
C THR A 161 10.24 -7.65 0.40
N TYR A 162 9.01 -8.01 0.14
CA TYR A 162 8.08 -8.59 1.12
C TYR A 162 7.33 -9.73 0.47
N THR A 163 6.98 -10.73 1.26
CA THR A 163 6.18 -11.86 0.80
C THR A 163 4.94 -11.98 1.69
N LEU A 164 3.78 -12.03 1.07
CA LEU A 164 2.51 -12.35 1.70
C LEU A 164 2.34 -13.86 1.76
N TRP A 165 1.68 -14.29 2.80
CA TRP A 165 1.13 -15.62 2.98
C TRP A 165 -0.35 -15.46 3.28
N ILE A 166 -1.21 -15.93 2.37
CA ILE A 166 -2.65 -15.81 2.45
C ILE A 166 -3.21 -17.22 2.56
N MET A 167 -4.16 -17.44 3.45
CA MET A 167 -4.78 -18.75 3.65
C MET A 167 -6.17 -18.61 4.25
N GLU A 168 -7.00 -19.61 4.00
CA GLU A 168 -8.25 -19.85 4.74
C GLU A 168 -7.99 -20.75 5.94
N LEU A 169 -8.51 -20.35 7.10
CA LEU A 169 -8.33 -21.10 8.35
C LEU A 169 -9.35 -22.23 8.53
N ASP A 170 -10.47 -22.15 7.82
CA ASP A 170 -11.44 -23.24 7.77
C ASP A 170 -11.27 -24.03 6.47
N ASN A 171 -10.58 -25.15 6.57
CA ASN A 171 -10.22 -26.01 5.45
C ASN A 171 -11.40 -26.60 4.67
N SER A 172 -12.63 -26.29 5.03
CA SER A 172 -13.84 -26.80 4.37
C SER A 172 -14.41 -25.87 3.30
N GLN A 173 -13.89 -24.62 3.22
CA GLN A 173 -14.46 -23.55 2.41
C GLN A 173 -13.42 -22.89 1.50
N VAL A 174 -13.90 -22.29 0.43
CA VAL A 174 -13.11 -21.41 -0.43
C VAL A 174 -13.46 -19.98 -0.09
N SER A 175 -12.44 -19.14 0.07
CA SER A 175 -12.57 -17.72 0.30
C SER A 175 -11.99 -16.95 -0.87
N SER A 176 -12.61 -15.85 -1.24
CA SER A 176 -12.04 -14.89 -2.19
C SER A 176 -11.57 -13.64 -1.47
N TYR A 177 -10.54 -13.01 -2.00
CA TYR A 177 -10.02 -11.76 -1.47
C TYR A 177 -9.60 -10.81 -2.60
N ARG A 178 -9.62 -9.52 -2.27
CA ARG A 178 -9.01 -8.47 -3.07
C ARG A 178 -8.35 -7.47 -2.15
N PHE A 179 -7.04 -7.39 -2.24
CA PHE A 179 -6.23 -6.45 -1.48
C PHE A 179 -5.79 -5.28 -2.35
N GLY A 180 -5.81 -4.07 -1.77
CA GLY A 180 -5.28 -2.86 -2.36
C GLY A 180 -3.98 -2.44 -1.68
N LEU A 181 -2.89 -2.32 -2.43
CA LEU A 181 -1.58 -1.89 -1.95
C LEU A 181 -1.29 -0.48 -2.50
N ASP A 182 -1.34 0.53 -1.61
CA ASP A 182 -1.15 1.93 -2.00
C ASP A 182 0.32 2.35 -1.83
N VAL A 183 1.03 2.49 -2.96
CA VAL A 183 2.45 2.83 -3.02
C VAL A 183 2.61 4.31 -3.34
N VAL A 184 3.26 5.05 -2.46
CA VAL A 184 3.46 6.50 -2.58
C VAL A 184 4.94 6.83 -2.65
N ARG A 185 5.30 7.75 -3.54
CA ARG A 185 6.66 8.27 -3.64
C ARG A 185 6.98 9.20 -2.47
N ILE A 186 8.12 8.99 -1.83
CA ILE A 186 8.63 9.90 -0.81
C ILE A 186 9.29 11.09 -1.51
N PRO A 187 8.93 12.36 -1.19
CA PRO A 187 9.64 13.53 -1.69
C PRO A 187 11.12 13.44 -1.34
N GLY A 188 11.97 13.53 -2.35
CA GLY A 188 13.43 13.55 -2.13
C GLY A 188 13.88 14.75 -1.30
N PRO A 189 15.05 14.69 -0.62
CA PRO A 189 15.57 15.77 0.22
C PRO A 189 15.71 17.10 -0.51
N SER A 190 15.95 17.09 -1.83
CA SER A 190 16.01 18.31 -2.66
C SER A 190 14.69 19.09 -2.70
N ALA A 191 13.54 18.41 -2.70
CA ALA A 191 12.24 19.08 -2.66
C ALA A 191 11.95 19.72 -1.30
N ALA A 192 12.39 19.08 -0.21
CA ALA A 192 12.27 19.64 1.14
C ALA A 192 13.15 20.89 1.32
N TRP A 193 14.38 20.87 0.80
CA TRP A 193 15.27 22.03 0.85
C TRP A 193 14.75 23.20 0.02
N LEU A 194 14.17 22.95 -1.16
CA LEU A 194 13.59 24.00 -1.99
C LEU A 194 12.39 24.66 -1.31
N ALA A 195 11.50 23.88 -0.69
CA ALA A 195 10.37 24.38 0.08
C ALA A 195 10.82 25.21 1.29
N ALA A 196 11.82 24.74 2.03
CA ALA A 196 12.40 25.48 3.17
C ALA A 196 13.09 26.78 2.73
N ALA A 197 13.79 26.79 1.59
CA ALA A 197 14.44 27.98 1.03
C ALA A 197 13.41 29.02 0.56
N LEU A 198 12.30 28.57 -0.03
CA LEU A 198 11.20 29.47 -0.43
C LEU A 198 10.46 30.06 0.76
N ALA A 199 10.28 29.29 1.84
CA ALA A 199 9.65 29.75 3.07
C ALA A 199 10.49 30.80 3.84
N ARG A 200 11.81 30.81 3.66
CA ARG A 200 12.74 31.75 4.32
C ARG A 200 12.97 33.05 3.54
N ARG A 201 12.29 33.33 2.42
CA ARG A 201 12.44 34.61 1.71
C ARG A 201 11.96 35.74 2.63
N PRO A 202 12.85 36.69 3.03
CA PRO A 202 12.45 37.81 3.86
C PRO A 202 11.43 38.65 3.11
N ARG A 203 10.31 38.95 3.75
CA ARG A 203 9.37 39.95 3.25
C ARG A 203 10.14 41.26 3.17
N ARG A 204 10.45 41.72 1.95
CA ARG A 204 10.96 43.08 1.76
C ARG A 204 9.91 44.03 2.32
N ARG A 205 10.26 44.74 3.40
CA ARG A 205 9.44 45.86 3.88
C ARG A 205 9.48 46.90 2.77
N ALA A 206 8.32 47.24 2.24
CA ALA A 206 8.15 48.44 1.45
C ALA A 206 8.33 49.64 2.40
N VAL A 207 9.27 50.53 2.04
CA VAL A 207 9.46 51.84 2.65
C VAL A 207 8.56 52.82 1.93
#